data_dc0449cfc8c98dcfcfdec12e32f030fc
#
_entry.id   dc0449cfc8c98dcfcfdec12e32f030fc
#
_cell.length_a   1.000
_cell.length_b   1.000
_cell.length_c   1.000
_cell.angle_alpha   90.00
_cell.angle_beta   90.00
_cell.angle_gamma   90.00
#
_symmetry.space_group_name_H-M   'P 1'
#
loop_
_entity.id
_entity.type
_entity.pdbx_description
1 polymer ?
#
loop_
_entity_poly.entity_id
_entity_poly.type
_entity_poly.pdbx_seq_one_letter_code
_entity_poly.pdbx_strand_id
1 'polypeptide(L)'
;FLGLLVGLLWLVIPRVYESLTDLVNSTEDYINSAEAWIKKVFAQNQMIEDKLSQVLDYAENNVFTILKDKIMPNLDTIVKTLSSGVVVGIKAVMNFLIGLIVMIYLLMSKDVLLAQCKKVIYCLFSKKTGNKIMEGCSYANVVFGGFINGKILDSCIIGIICFIFTSAVHMRYAVLISVVVGVTNIIPFFGPFIGAVPGALLALMDDPIMFVVFIIWIIVLQQFDGNILGPLILGDATGISGIWVLLAILVGGDLFGVAGMFFGV
;
A
#
# COMPACT_ATOMS: atom_id res chain seq x y z
N PHE A 1 12.96 -17.15 -1.13
CA PHE A 1 12.00 -16.07 -0.87
C PHE A 1 12.56 -14.70 -1.29
N LEU A 2 13.75 -14.32 -0.80
CA LEU A 2 14.36 -13.02 -1.09
C LEU A 2 14.65 -12.81 -2.59
N GLY A 3 15.16 -13.82 -3.29
CA GLY A 3 15.41 -13.77 -4.73
C GLY A 3 14.11 -13.60 -5.56
N LEU A 4 13.02 -14.21 -5.11
CA LEU A 4 11.72 -14.08 -5.76
C LEU A 4 11.16 -12.66 -5.55
N LEU A 5 11.32 -12.09 -4.36
CA LEU A 5 10.90 -10.73 -4.05
C LEU A 5 11.70 -9.68 -4.83
N VAL A 6 13.02 -9.85 -4.92
CA VAL A 6 13.88 -8.98 -5.75
C VAL A 6 13.52 -9.10 -7.23
N GLY A 7 13.27 -10.32 -7.72
CA GLY A 7 12.83 -10.55 -9.10
C GLY A 7 11.48 -9.90 -9.42
N LEU A 8 10.52 -9.97 -8.50
CA LEU A 8 9.22 -9.30 -8.63
C LEU A 8 9.39 -7.78 -8.64
N LEU A 9 10.17 -7.22 -7.73
CA LEU A 9 10.43 -5.78 -7.70
C LEU A 9 11.12 -5.31 -8.99
N TRP A 10 12.10 -6.08 -9.48
CA TRP A 10 12.80 -5.76 -10.73
C TRP A 10 11.88 -5.79 -11.96
N LEU A 11 10.84 -6.63 -11.96
CA LEU A 11 9.84 -6.70 -13.02
C LEU A 11 8.76 -5.61 -12.91
N VAL A 12 8.34 -5.29 -11.69
CA VAL A 12 7.22 -4.35 -11.43
C VAL A 12 7.68 -2.90 -11.52
N ILE A 13 8.85 -2.55 -10.95
CA ILE A 13 9.32 -1.14 -10.91
C ILE A 13 9.41 -0.49 -12.29
N PRO A 14 10.01 -1.11 -13.33
CA PRO A 14 10.05 -0.51 -14.67
C PRO A 14 8.66 -0.29 -15.27
N ARG A 15 7.73 -1.23 -15.05
CA ARG A 15 6.36 -1.12 -15.57
C ARG A 15 5.57 0.01 -14.90
N VAL A 16 5.75 0.16 -13.59
CA VAL A 16 5.16 1.28 -12.84
C VAL A 16 5.73 2.61 -13.33
N TYR A 17 7.04 2.68 -13.56
CA TYR A 17 7.69 3.86 -14.08
C TYR A 17 7.19 4.23 -15.49
N GLU A 18 7.13 3.27 -16.42
CA GLU A 18 6.56 3.48 -17.76
C GLU A 18 5.13 4.01 -17.68
N SER A 19 4.28 3.36 -16.87
CA SER A 19 2.89 3.78 -16.68
C SER A 19 2.75 5.18 -16.10
N LEU A 20 3.59 5.55 -15.12
CA LEU A 20 3.59 6.90 -14.55
C LEU A 20 4.10 7.95 -15.54
N THR A 21 5.11 7.63 -16.33
CA THR A 21 5.64 8.53 -17.37
C THR A 21 4.60 8.79 -18.45
N ASP A 22 3.94 7.75 -18.93
CA ASP A 22 2.83 7.85 -19.88
C ASP A 22 1.70 8.71 -19.33
N LEU A 23 1.34 8.47 -18.06
CA LEU A 23 0.30 9.22 -17.37
C LEU A 23 0.62 10.73 -17.35
N VAL A 24 1.81 11.09 -16.91
CA VAL A 24 2.23 12.50 -16.81
C VAL A 24 2.30 13.16 -18.18
N ASN A 25 2.80 12.46 -19.19
CA ASN A 25 2.94 13.02 -20.54
C ASN A 25 1.60 13.19 -21.28
N SER A 26 0.61 12.38 -20.93
CA SER A 26 -0.71 12.38 -21.61
C SER A 26 -1.82 13.04 -20.76
N THR A 27 -1.46 13.72 -19.66
CA THR A 27 -2.41 14.29 -18.69
C THR A 27 -3.41 15.23 -19.36
N GLU A 28 -2.94 16.18 -20.19
CA GLU A 28 -3.79 17.17 -20.88
C GLU A 28 -4.81 16.49 -21.80
N ASP A 29 -4.39 15.47 -22.55
CA ASP A 29 -5.27 14.74 -23.46
C ASP A 29 -6.37 13.99 -22.69
N TYR A 30 -6.02 13.41 -21.54
CA TYR A 30 -6.98 12.70 -20.72
C TYR A 30 -8.01 13.62 -20.06
N ILE A 31 -7.57 14.76 -19.52
CA ILE A 31 -8.45 15.75 -18.91
C ILE A 31 -9.44 16.28 -19.95
N ASN A 32 -8.95 16.68 -21.11
CA ASN A 32 -9.79 17.14 -22.21
C ASN A 32 -10.82 16.09 -22.65
N SER A 33 -10.40 14.81 -22.71
CA SER A 33 -11.29 13.71 -23.05
C SER A 33 -12.36 13.47 -21.99
N ALA A 34 -11.98 13.51 -20.70
CA ALA A 34 -12.88 13.36 -19.58
C ALA A 34 -13.89 14.51 -19.50
N GLU A 35 -13.44 15.77 -19.69
CA GLU A 35 -14.34 16.93 -19.78
C GLU A 35 -15.35 16.80 -20.91
N ALA A 36 -14.89 16.43 -22.11
CA ALA A 36 -15.77 16.25 -23.27
C ALA A 36 -16.82 15.17 -23.00
N TRP A 37 -16.44 14.09 -22.33
CA TRP A 37 -17.37 13.03 -21.94
C TRP A 37 -18.38 13.50 -20.88
N ILE A 38 -17.94 14.21 -19.82
CA ILE A 38 -18.79 14.78 -18.79
C ILE A 38 -19.84 15.70 -19.43
N LYS A 39 -19.42 16.63 -20.27
CA LYS A 39 -20.30 17.54 -21.01
C LYS A 39 -21.31 16.78 -21.86
N LYS A 40 -20.89 15.70 -22.53
CA LYS A 40 -21.79 14.89 -23.39
C LYS A 40 -22.81 14.08 -22.57
N VAL A 41 -22.43 13.50 -21.46
CA VAL A 41 -23.29 12.59 -20.66
C VAL A 41 -24.21 13.38 -19.72
N PHE A 42 -23.71 14.47 -19.14
CA PHE A 42 -24.42 15.25 -18.12
C PHE A 42 -24.93 16.61 -18.62
N ALA A 43 -24.99 16.82 -19.93
CA ALA A 43 -25.51 18.05 -20.57
C ALA A 43 -26.87 18.53 -20.05
N GLN A 44 -27.68 17.61 -19.49
CA GLN A 44 -29.00 17.93 -18.92
C GLN A 44 -28.97 18.20 -17.42
N ASN A 45 -27.83 18.04 -16.74
CA ASN A 45 -27.69 18.21 -15.30
C ASN A 45 -26.45 19.01 -14.94
N GLN A 46 -26.57 20.33 -15.07
CA GLN A 46 -25.49 21.28 -14.87
C GLN A 46 -24.81 21.18 -13.49
N MET A 47 -25.57 20.81 -12.44
CA MET A 47 -25.00 20.64 -11.09
C MET A 47 -24.01 19.47 -11.01
N ILE A 48 -24.28 18.37 -11.74
CA ILE A 48 -23.38 17.20 -11.78
C ILE A 48 -22.17 17.53 -12.66
N GLU A 49 -22.37 18.16 -13.80
CA GLU A 49 -21.32 18.61 -14.70
C GLU A 49 -20.30 19.50 -13.96
N ASP A 50 -20.78 20.54 -13.26
CA ASP A 50 -19.91 21.47 -12.51
C ASP A 50 -19.12 20.76 -11.41
N LYS A 51 -19.74 19.84 -10.67
CA LYS A 51 -19.04 19.10 -9.62
C LYS A 51 -17.97 18.15 -10.16
N LEU A 52 -18.27 17.45 -11.26
CA LEU A 52 -17.31 16.55 -11.89
C LEU A 52 -16.13 17.31 -12.51
N SER A 53 -16.40 18.46 -13.14
CA SER A 53 -15.34 19.33 -13.65
C SER A 53 -14.44 19.84 -12.53
N GLN A 54 -14.98 20.25 -11.37
CA GLN A 54 -14.18 20.63 -10.19
C GLN A 54 -13.31 19.49 -9.67
N VAL A 55 -13.77 18.25 -9.73
CA VAL A 55 -12.95 17.08 -9.34
C VAL A 55 -11.81 16.87 -10.33
N LEU A 56 -12.03 17.06 -11.63
CA LEU A 56 -10.97 16.99 -12.63
C LEU A 56 -9.93 18.09 -12.44
N ASP A 57 -10.36 19.34 -12.24
CA ASP A 57 -9.47 20.48 -11.96
C ASP A 57 -8.64 20.24 -10.69
N TYR A 58 -9.25 19.66 -9.65
CA TYR A 58 -8.54 19.30 -8.45
C TYR A 58 -7.49 18.21 -8.69
N ALA A 59 -7.83 17.19 -9.49
CA ALA A 59 -6.92 16.12 -9.86
C ALA A 59 -5.74 16.67 -10.67
N GLU A 60 -5.98 17.53 -11.65
CA GLU A 60 -4.96 18.20 -12.45
C GLU A 60 -3.99 18.99 -11.56
N ASN A 61 -4.53 19.92 -10.78
CA ASN A 61 -3.71 20.88 -10.04
C ASN A 61 -2.99 20.28 -8.82
N ASN A 62 -3.50 19.20 -8.22
CA ASN A 62 -2.93 18.64 -7.00
C ASN A 62 -2.30 17.26 -7.21
N VAL A 63 -3.01 16.31 -7.83
CA VAL A 63 -2.51 14.94 -7.95
C VAL A 63 -1.40 14.86 -8.98
N PHE A 64 -1.60 15.46 -10.17
CA PHE A 64 -0.58 15.43 -11.22
C PHE A 64 0.64 16.27 -10.91
N THR A 65 0.46 17.40 -10.25
CA THR A 65 1.59 18.23 -9.77
C THR A 65 2.43 17.45 -8.76
N ILE A 66 1.80 16.75 -7.80
CA ILE A 66 2.51 15.89 -6.85
C ILE A 66 3.24 14.75 -7.56
N LEU A 67 2.60 14.10 -8.53
CA LEU A 67 3.21 13.05 -9.34
C LEU A 67 4.44 13.57 -10.08
N LYS A 68 4.30 14.69 -10.79
CA LYS A 68 5.36 15.30 -11.61
C LYS A 68 6.52 15.84 -10.77
N ASP A 69 6.21 16.58 -9.70
CA ASP A 69 7.23 17.34 -8.96
C ASP A 69 7.85 16.55 -7.80
N LYS A 70 7.12 15.59 -7.23
CA LYS A 70 7.60 14.85 -6.06
C LYS A 70 7.87 13.37 -6.34
N ILE A 71 7.04 12.72 -7.13
CA ILE A 71 7.15 11.27 -7.34
C ILE A 71 8.09 10.95 -8.50
N MET A 72 7.91 11.59 -9.67
CA MET A 72 8.72 11.33 -10.86
C MET A 72 10.22 11.54 -10.64
N PRO A 73 10.72 12.64 -10.03
CA PRO A 73 12.14 12.83 -9.82
C PRO A 73 12.76 11.75 -8.92
N ASN A 74 12.00 11.27 -7.92
CA ASN A 74 12.46 10.19 -7.06
C ASN A 74 12.51 8.85 -7.79
N LEU A 75 11.49 8.53 -8.60
CA LEU A 75 11.48 7.34 -9.45
C LEU A 75 12.55 7.40 -10.54
N ASP A 76 12.73 8.55 -11.17
CA ASP A 76 13.79 8.79 -12.16
C ASP A 76 15.19 8.53 -11.56
N THR A 77 15.40 8.94 -10.32
CA THR A 77 16.61 8.66 -9.55
C THR A 77 16.77 7.17 -9.28
N ILE A 78 15.69 6.48 -8.90
CA ILE A 78 15.70 5.02 -8.66
C ILE A 78 15.98 4.27 -9.97
N VAL A 79 15.30 4.62 -11.06
CA VAL A 79 15.47 3.96 -12.36
C VAL A 79 16.85 4.27 -12.96
N LYS A 80 17.32 5.51 -12.90
CA LYS A 80 18.70 5.87 -13.29
C LYS A 80 19.73 5.15 -12.43
N THR A 81 19.46 4.99 -11.14
CA THR A 81 20.31 4.22 -10.24
C THR A 81 20.34 2.73 -10.61
N LEU A 82 19.21 2.17 -10.95
CA LEU A 82 19.11 0.79 -11.44
C LEU A 82 19.75 0.62 -12.83
N SER A 83 19.65 1.64 -13.69
CA SER A 83 20.15 1.63 -15.07
C SER A 83 21.62 2.06 -15.20
N SER A 84 22.05 3.05 -14.44
CA SER A 84 23.44 3.58 -14.45
C SER A 84 24.40 2.83 -13.52
N GLY A 85 23.97 1.80 -12.93
CA GLY A 85 24.59 0.53 -12.48
C GLY A 85 25.92 0.54 -11.75
N VAL A 86 26.65 1.62 -11.50
CA VAL A 86 28.01 1.40 -10.95
C VAL A 86 28.31 2.13 -9.63
N VAL A 87 27.84 3.32 -9.38
CA VAL A 87 28.31 4.04 -8.17
C VAL A 87 27.22 4.21 -7.09
N VAL A 88 26.02 4.56 -7.47
CA VAL A 88 24.90 4.72 -6.50
C VAL A 88 24.29 3.35 -6.16
N GLY A 89 24.28 2.45 -7.14
CA GLY A 89 23.90 1.04 -6.94
C GLY A 89 24.79 0.33 -5.93
N ILE A 90 26.10 0.59 -5.91
CA ILE A 90 27.02 0.02 -4.93
C ILE A 90 26.65 0.44 -3.51
N LYS A 91 26.33 1.71 -3.25
CA LYS A 91 25.89 2.16 -1.92
C LYS A 91 24.55 1.57 -1.50
N ALA A 92 23.58 1.53 -2.41
CA ALA A 92 22.27 0.91 -2.14
C ALA A 92 22.42 -0.59 -1.89
N VAL A 93 23.19 -1.30 -2.72
CA VAL A 93 23.50 -2.72 -2.54
C VAL A 93 24.30 -2.96 -1.26
N MET A 94 25.29 -2.13 -0.96
CA MET A 94 26.04 -2.23 0.30
C MET A 94 25.15 -2.01 1.52
N ASN A 95 24.30 -0.98 1.52
CA ASN A 95 23.36 -0.74 2.62
C ASN A 95 22.34 -1.88 2.74
N PHE A 96 21.87 -2.41 1.62
CA PHE A 96 21.00 -3.59 1.61
C PHE A 96 21.71 -4.84 2.15
N LEU A 97 22.94 -5.10 1.73
CA LEU A 97 23.75 -6.22 2.24
C LEU A 97 24.06 -6.07 3.72
N ILE A 98 24.42 -4.86 4.16
CA ILE A 98 24.63 -4.57 5.59
C ILE A 98 23.33 -4.82 6.37
N GLY A 99 22.20 -4.29 5.90
CA GLY A 99 20.89 -4.53 6.51
C GLY A 99 20.52 -6.02 6.56
N LEU A 100 20.82 -6.76 5.49
CA LEU A 100 20.60 -8.20 5.41
C LEU A 100 21.50 -8.98 6.39
N ILE A 101 22.78 -8.61 6.49
CA ILE A 101 23.72 -9.19 7.44
C ILE A 101 23.23 -8.93 8.88
N VAL A 102 22.85 -7.69 9.18
CA VAL A 102 22.31 -7.32 10.51
C VAL A 102 21.04 -8.11 10.81
N MET A 103 20.12 -8.21 9.83
CA MET A 103 18.88 -9.00 9.97
C MET A 103 19.19 -10.48 10.25
N ILE A 104 20.08 -11.09 9.47
CA ILE A 104 20.49 -12.49 9.69
C ILE A 104 21.13 -12.65 11.07
N TYR A 105 22.03 -11.74 11.46
CA TYR A 105 22.67 -11.78 12.77
C TYR A 105 21.66 -11.67 13.91
N LEU A 106 20.69 -10.74 13.81
CA LEU A 106 19.63 -10.60 14.80
C LEU A 106 18.75 -11.86 14.88
N LEU A 107 18.40 -12.45 13.73
CA LEU A 107 17.62 -13.69 13.69
C LEU A 107 18.37 -14.87 14.28
N MET A 108 19.66 -15.01 13.99
CA MET A 108 20.50 -16.07 14.57
C MET A 108 20.72 -15.88 16.08
N SER A 109 20.80 -14.63 16.53
CA SER A 109 21.06 -14.27 17.92
C SER A 109 19.79 -14.03 18.74
N LYS A 110 18.58 -14.22 18.15
CA LYS A 110 17.31 -13.85 18.78
C LYS A 110 17.13 -14.47 20.16
N ASP A 111 17.49 -15.75 20.33
CA ASP A 111 17.29 -16.45 21.58
C ASP A 111 18.23 -15.92 22.69
N VAL A 112 19.46 -15.54 22.33
CA VAL A 112 20.42 -14.90 23.23
C VAL A 112 19.93 -13.51 23.63
N LEU A 113 19.48 -12.70 22.65
CA LEU A 113 18.96 -11.37 22.91
C LEU A 113 17.69 -11.41 23.79
N LEU A 114 16.77 -12.31 23.49
CA LEU A 114 15.58 -12.53 24.32
C LEU A 114 15.93 -12.96 25.73
N ALA A 115 16.94 -13.84 25.90
CA ALA A 115 17.41 -14.25 27.22
C ALA A 115 18.05 -13.08 28.00
N GLN A 116 18.78 -12.20 27.33
CA GLN A 116 19.32 -10.96 27.92
C GLN A 116 18.20 -10.00 28.35
N CYS A 117 17.21 -9.75 27.48
CA CYS A 117 16.05 -8.95 27.83
C CYS A 117 15.28 -9.52 29.04
N LYS A 118 15.09 -10.86 29.09
CA LYS A 118 14.49 -11.52 30.24
C LYS A 118 15.28 -11.27 31.53
N LYS A 119 16.61 -11.39 31.48
CA LYS A 119 17.48 -11.12 32.66
C LYS A 119 17.31 -9.69 33.15
N VAL A 120 17.25 -8.70 32.23
CA VAL A 120 17.06 -7.30 32.61
C VAL A 120 15.70 -7.11 33.28
N ILE A 121 14.61 -7.68 32.70
CA ILE A 121 13.28 -7.58 33.30
C ILE A 121 13.23 -8.16 34.70
N TYR A 122 13.80 -9.38 34.91
CA TYR A 122 13.82 -10.02 36.25
C TYR A 122 14.80 -9.35 37.21
N CYS A 123 15.76 -8.56 36.73
CA CYS A 123 16.63 -7.76 37.60
C CYS A 123 15.92 -6.50 38.10
N LEU A 124 15.09 -5.86 37.22
CA LEU A 124 14.42 -4.61 37.56
C LEU A 124 13.07 -4.79 38.27
N PHE A 125 12.39 -5.91 38.03
CA PHE A 125 11.05 -6.17 38.56
C PHE A 125 11.00 -7.45 39.39
N SER A 126 10.00 -7.51 40.31
CA SER A 126 9.73 -8.74 41.04
C SER A 126 9.35 -9.90 40.13
N LYS A 127 9.61 -11.14 40.54
CA LYS A 127 9.27 -12.35 39.75
C LYS A 127 7.81 -12.35 39.25
N LYS A 128 6.86 -11.91 40.10
CA LYS A 128 5.43 -11.86 39.73
C LYS A 128 5.16 -10.86 38.62
N THR A 129 5.76 -9.68 38.71
CA THR A 129 5.61 -8.62 37.67
C THR A 129 6.38 -9.00 36.42
N GLY A 130 7.58 -9.55 36.54
CA GLY A 130 8.38 -10.02 35.42
C GLY A 130 7.66 -11.10 34.58
N ASN A 131 7.01 -12.06 35.23
CA ASN A 131 6.22 -13.08 34.54
C ASN A 131 5.05 -12.44 33.73
N LYS A 132 4.32 -11.52 34.34
CA LYS A 132 3.22 -10.82 33.62
C LYS A 132 3.73 -10.02 32.42
N ILE A 133 4.87 -9.34 32.53
CA ILE A 133 5.48 -8.63 31.41
C ILE A 133 5.86 -9.63 30.32
N MET A 134 6.47 -10.77 30.67
CA MET A 134 6.87 -11.76 29.67
C MET A 134 5.68 -12.43 28.97
N GLU A 135 4.60 -12.72 29.70
CA GLU A 135 3.34 -13.21 29.12
C GLU A 135 2.75 -12.18 28.16
N GLY A 136 2.70 -10.90 28.56
CA GLY A 136 2.24 -9.82 27.71
C GLY A 136 3.09 -9.66 26.44
N CYS A 137 4.41 -9.68 26.54
CA CYS A 137 5.30 -9.62 25.39
C CYS A 137 5.13 -10.83 24.46
N SER A 138 4.96 -12.03 25.03
CA SER A 138 4.74 -13.24 24.23
C SER A 138 3.40 -13.18 23.48
N TYR A 139 2.35 -12.75 24.16
CA TYR A 139 1.02 -12.54 23.55
C TYR A 139 1.08 -11.49 22.44
N ALA A 140 1.67 -10.32 22.72
CA ALA A 140 1.84 -9.27 21.72
C ALA A 140 2.63 -9.73 20.49
N ASN A 141 3.70 -10.52 20.68
CA ASN A 141 4.47 -11.06 19.56
C ASN A 141 3.66 -12.00 18.67
N VAL A 142 2.80 -12.84 19.24
CA VAL A 142 1.97 -13.77 18.49
C VAL A 142 0.90 -12.99 17.71
N VAL A 143 0.17 -12.09 18.38
CA VAL A 143 -0.93 -11.33 17.78
C VAL A 143 -0.40 -10.38 16.71
N PHE A 144 0.63 -9.60 17.04
CA PHE A 144 1.21 -8.63 16.13
C PHE A 144 1.89 -9.29 14.91
N GLY A 145 2.66 -10.37 15.14
CA GLY A 145 3.27 -11.14 14.06
C GLY A 145 2.24 -11.78 13.14
N GLY A 146 1.17 -12.34 13.71
CA GLY A 146 0.05 -12.90 12.95
C GLY A 146 -0.65 -11.84 12.10
N PHE A 147 -0.94 -10.69 12.70
CA PHE A 147 -1.59 -9.57 12.02
C PHE A 147 -0.75 -9.02 10.86
N ILE A 148 0.53 -8.72 11.07
CA ILE A 148 1.40 -8.19 10.01
C ILE A 148 1.56 -9.19 8.87
N ASN A 149 1.87 -10.45 9.18
CA ASN A 149 2.04 -11.48 8.16
C ASN A 149 0.74 -11.72 7.39
N GLY A 150 -0.38 -11.76 8.11
CA GLY A 150 -1.70 -11.88 7.51
C GLY A 150 -2.01 -10.71 6.59
N LYS A 151 -1.75 -9.47 7.03
CA LYS A 151 -2.06 -8.27 6.23
C LYS A 151 -1.16 -8.12 4.99
N ILE A 152 0.11 -8.52 5.09
CA ILE A 152 1.00 -8.58 3.91
C ILE A 152 0.50 -9.61 2.90
N LEU A 153 0.13 -10.81 3.37
CA LEU A 153 -0.39 -11.86 2.51
C LEU A 153 -1.71 -11.45 1.84
N ASP A 154 -2.63 -10.89 2.61
CA ASP A 154 -3.90 -10.33 2.17
C ASP A 154 -3.69 -9.30 1.06
N SER A 155 -2.85 -8.30 1.29
CA SER A 155 -2.51 -7.25 0.34
C SER A 155 -1.89 -7.78 -0.95
N CYS A 156 -1.04 -8.79 -0.87
CA CYS A 156 -0.49 -9.46 -2.04
C CYS A 156 -1.58 -10.15 -2.86
N ILE A 157 -2.50 -10.86 -2.21
CA ILE A 157 -3.60 -11.56 -2.88
C ILE A 157 -4.54 -10.55 -3.54
N ILE A 158 -4.93 -9.49 -2.84
CA ILE A 158 -5.78 -8.41 -3.37
C ILE A 158 -5.12 -7.73 -4.57
N GLY A 159 -3.81 -7.44 -4.49
CA GLY A 159 -3.07 -6.88 -5.61
C GLY A 159 -3.05 -7.80 -6.84
N ILE A 160 -2.84 -9.10 -6.64
CA ILE A 160 -2.85 -10.09 -7.72
C ILE A 160 -4.25 -10.22 -8.35
N ILE A 161 -5.30 -10.33 -7.53
CA ILE A 161 -6.69 -10.42 -8.02
C ILE A 161 -7.06 -9.16 -8.80
N CYS A 162 -6.69 -7.97 -8.27
CA CYS A 162 -6.88 -6.71 -8.96
C CYS A 162 -6.15 -6.69 -10.31
N PHE A 163 -4.91 -7.16 -10.37
CA PHE A 163 -4.12 -7.24 -11.60
C PHE A 163 -4.73 -8.17 -12.64
N ILE A 164 -5.20 -9.35 -12.24
CA ILE A 164 -5.84 -10.30 -13.13
C ILE A 164 -7.08 -9.67 -13.77
N PHE A 165 -7.93 -9.03 -12.97
CA PHE A 165 -9.15 -8.40 -13.48
C PHE A 165 -8.85 -7.22 -14.39
N THR A 166 -8.04 -6.25 -13.93
CA THR A 166 -7.72 -5.05 -14.72
C THR A 166 -7.01 -5.37 -16.03
N SER A 167 -6.18 -6.42 -16.03
CA SER A 167 -5.54 -6.95 -17.25
C SER A 167 -6.55 -7.65 -18.17
N ALA A 168 -7.49 -8.42 -17.61
CA ALA A 168 -8.52 -9.12 -18.40
C ALA A 168 -9.47 -8.15 -19.11
N VAL A 169 -9.79 -7.02 -18.50
CA VAL A 169 -10.58 -5.95 -19.13
C VAL A 169 -9.73 -4.96 -19.95
N HIS A 170 -8.44 -5.25 -20.12
CA HIS A 170 -7.49 -4.48 -20.95
C HIS A 170 -7.32 -3.02 -20.51
N MET A 171 -7.40 -2.73 -19.21
CA MET A 171 -7.10 -1.38 -18.69
C MET A 171 -5.64 -1.01 -18.98
N ARG A 172 -5.41 0.17 -19.51
CA ARG A 172 -4.07 0.65 -19.91
C ARG A 172 -3.07 0.65 -18.76
N TYR A 173 -3.52 1.03 -17.56
CA TYR A 173 -2.68 1.13 -16.36
C TYR A 173 -2.87 -0.02 -15.37
N ALA A 174 -3.21 -1.22 -15.87
CA ALA A 174 -3.53 -2.39 -15.02
C ALA A 174 -2.47 -2.68 -13.95
N VAL A 175 -1.18 -2.65 -14.30
CA VAL A 175 -0.08 -2.90 -13.35
C VAL A 175 -0.03 -1.81 -12.27
N LEU A 176 -0.09 -0.54 -12.69
CA LEU A 176 -0.03 0.59 -11.76
C LEU A 176 -1.21 0.59 -10.79
N ILE A 177 -2.42 0.43 -11.30
CA ILE A 177 -3.65 0.36 -10.49
C ILE A 177 -3.54 -0.77 -9.46
N SER A 178 -3.12 -1.96 -9.90
CA SER A 178 -3.05 -3.14 -9.03
C SER A 178 -1.98 -3.03 -7.96
N VAL A 179 -0.82 -2.44 -8.30
CA VAL A 179 0.24 -2.17 -7.34
C VAL A 179 -0.21 -1.14 -6.31
N VAL A 180 -0.85 -0.05 -6.75
CA VAL A 180 -1.37 0.97 -5.84
C VAL A 180 -2.42 0.37 -4.90
N VAL A 181 -3.41 -0.36 -5.43
CA VAL A 181 -4.45 -1.02 -4.63
C VAL A 181 -3.84 -2.03 -3.65
N GLY A 182 -2.93 -2.90 -4.12
CA GLY A 182 -2.29 -3.90 -3.28
C GLY A 182 -1.42 -3.28 -2.18
N VAL A 183 -0.58 -2.30 -2.51
CA VAL A 183 0.31 -1.65 -1.52
C VAL A 183 -0.49 -0.85 -0.49
N THR A 184 -1.48 -0.09 -0.93
CA THR A 184 -2.31 0.69 0.00
C THR A 184 -3.16 -0.21 0.89
N ASN A 185 -3.58 -1.39 0.42
CA ASN A 185 -4.35 -2.36 1.22
C ASN A 185 -3.59 -2.87 2.46
N ILE A 186 -2.27 -2.69 2.54
CA ILE A 186 -1.50 -2.93 3.75
C ILE A 186 -2.01 -2.07 4.91
N ILE A 187 -2.46 -0.84 4.63
CA ILE A 187 -2.98 0.09 5.65
C ILE A 187 -4.40 -0.35 6.04
N PRO A 188 -4.62 -0.78 7.30
CA PRO A 188 -5.93 -1.24 7.71
C PRO A 188 -7.01 -0.16 7.56
N PHE A 189 -8.20 -0.53 7.15
CA PHE A 189 -9.38 0.31 6.91
C PHE A 189 -9.22 1.39 5.84
N PHE A 190 -8.15 2.17 5.87
CA PHE A 190 -7.95 3.28 4.92
C PHE A 190 -7.34 2.86 3.59
N GLY A 191 -6.59 1.76 3.58
CA GLY A 191 -5.89 1.27 2.40
C GLY A 191 -6.78 1.13 1.16
N PRO A 192 -7.92 0.46 1.28
CA PRO A 192 -8.87 0.32 0.17
C PRO A 192 -9.31 1.64 -0.45
N PHE A 193 -9.60 2.64 0.38
CA PHE A 193 -10.02 3.97 -0.09
C PHE A 193 -8.87 4.75 -0.71
N ILE A 194 -7.69 4.71 -0.08
CA ILE A 194 -6.48 5.36 -0.58
C ILE A 194 -6.08 4.79 -1.94
N GLY A 195 -6.24 3.48 -2.15
CA GLY A 195 -5.96 2.83 -3.43
C GLY A 195 -7.05 3.02 -4.48
N ALA A 196 -8.32 3.03 -4.05
CA ALA A 196 -9.46 3.18 -4.96
C ALA A 196 -9.48 4.55 -5.65
N VAL A 197 -9.14 5.64 -4.95
CA VAL A 197 -9.20 6.99 -5.52
C VAL A 197 -8.23 7.17 -6.70
N PRO A 198 -6.91 6.94 -6.56
CA PRO A 198 -6.01 7.04 -7.70
C PRO A 198 -6.30 5.98 -8.77
N GLY A 199 -6.72 4.77 -8.38
CA GLY A 199 -7.14 3.74 -9.34
C GLY A 199 -8.33 4.16 -10.19
N ALA A 200 -9.32 4.78 -9.57
CA ALA A 200 -10.50 5.32 -10.26
C ALA A 200 -10.14 6.47 -11.22
N LEU A 201 -9.25 7.38 -10.80
CA LEU A 201 -8.76 8.45 -11.67
C LEU A 201 -7.99 7.89 -12.88
N LEU A 202 -7.13 6.90 -12.67
CA LEU A 202 -6.42 6.24 -13.78
C LEU A 202 -7.36 5.53 -14.75
N ALA A 203 -8.41 4.87 -14.23
CA ALA A 203 -9.43 4.23 -15.04
C ALA A 203 -10.26 5.26 -15.82
N LEU A 204 -10.60 6.40 -15.20
CA LEU A 204 -11.33 7.50 -15.87
C LEU A 204 -10.51 8.11 -17.02
N MET A 205 -9.20 8.20 -16.86
CA MET A 205 -8.29 8.73 -17.88
C MET A 205 -8.11 7.77 -19.05
N ASP A 206 -8.27 6.47 -18.82
CA ASP A 206 -8.21 5.47 -19.88
C ASP A 206 -9.50 5.52 -20.74
N ASP A 207 -10.64 5.28 -20.11
CA ASP A 207 -11.97 5.37 -20.72
C ASP A 207 -13.01 5.58 -19.58
N PRO A 208 -13.94 6.53 -19.72
CA PRO A 208 -15.05 6.70 -18.78
C PRO A 208 -15.86 5.42 -18.48
N ILE A 209 -15.96 4.52 -19.44
CA ILE A 209 -16.60 3.21 -19.22
C ILE A 209 -15.72 2.37 -18.27
N MET A 210 -14.40 2.40 -18.45
CA MET A 210 -13.46 1.70 -17.57
C MET A 210 -13.49 2.24 -16.13
N PHE A 211 -13.76 3.54 -15.96
CA PHE A 211 -14.02 4.11 -14.62
C PHE A 211 -15.20 3.43 -13.93
N VAL A 212 -16.35 3.31 -14.63
CA VAL A 212 -17.54 2.67 -14.08
C VAL A 212 -17.28 1.19 -13.76
N VAL A 213 -16.61 0.48 -14.68
CA VAL A 213 -16.20 -0.92 -14.50
C VAL A 213 -15.28 -1.06 -13.29
N PHE A 214 -14.31 -0.16 -13.13
CA PHE A 214 -13.38 -0.19 -12.00
C PHE A 214 -14.10 0.10 -10.67
N ILE A 215 -15.01 1.08 -10.62
CA ILE A 215 -15.77 1.38 -9.40
C ILE A 215 -16.59 0.17 -8.95
N ILE A 216 -17.30 -0.47 -9.88
CA ILE A 216 -18.06 -1.68 -9.57
C ILE A 216 -17.11 -2.78 -9.07
N TRP A 217 -16.00 -2.98 -9.78
CA TRP A 217 -15.02 -3.99 -9.43
C TRP A 217 -14.39 -3.77 -8.06
N ILE A 218 -13.96 -2.55 -7.75
CA ILE A 218 -13.30 -2.28 -6.46
C ILE A 218 -14.27 -2.50 -5.29
N ILE A 219 -15.57 -2.20 -5.46
CA ILE A 219 -16.59 -2.50 -4.46
C ILE A 219 -16.71 -4.01 -4.25
N VAL A 220 -16.79 -4.80 -5.34
CA VAL A 220 -16.84 -6.27 -5.27
C VAL A 220 -15.59 -6.83 -4.61
N LEU A 221 -14.42 -6.33 -4.99
CA LEU A 221 -13.13 -6.74 -4.43
C LEU A 221 -13.06 -6.45 -2.92
N GLN A 222 -13.55 -5.28 -2.48
CA GLN A 222 -13.58 -4.92 -1.06
C GLN A 222 -14.59 -5.78 -0.27
N GLN A 223 -15.73 -6.14 -0.87
CA GLN A 223 -16.66 -7.08 -0.24
C GLN A 223 -16.04 -8.47 -0.11
N PHE A 224 -15.30 -8.92 -1.11
CA PHE A 224 -14.55 -10.18 -1.05
C PHE A 224 -13.47 -10.14 0.03
N ASP A 225 -12.68 -9.06 0.09
CA ASP A 225 -11.66 -8.83 1.11
C ASP A 225 -12.28 -8.87 2.52
N GLY A 226 -13.26 -8.02 2.79
CA GLY A 226 -13.84 -7.86 4.12
C GLY A 226 -14.62 -9.07 4.63
N ASN A 227 -15.28 -9.82 3.75
CA ASN A 227 -16.18 -10.91 4.17
C ASN A 227 -15.58 -12.31 4.00
N ILE A 228 -14.58 -12.49 3.15
CA ILE A 228 -14.01 -13.81 2.86
C ILE A 228 -12.51 -13.83 3.18
N LEU A 229 -11.72 -12.95 2.55
CA LEU A 229 -10.27 -13.02 2.64
C LEU A 229 -9.76 -12.58 4.03
N GLY A 230 -10.28 -11.49 4.54
CA GLY A 230 -9.94 -10.98 5.86
C GLY A 230 -10.19 -12.02 6.98
N PRO A 231 -11.40 -12.55 7.15
CA PRO A 231 -11.65 -13.61 8.12
C PRO A 231 -10.82 -14.88 7.90
N LEU A 232 -10.54 -15.25 6.64
CA LEU A 232 -9.77 -16.44 6.31
C LEU A 232 -8.28 -16.30 6.68
N ILE A 233 -7.69 -15.12 6.48
CA ILE A 233 -6.26 -14.88 6.69
C ILE A 233 -5.98 -14.36 8.09
N LEU A 234 -6.75 -13.38 8.55
CA LEU A 234 -6.54 -12.72 9.84
C LEU A 234 -7.26 -13.47 10.97
N GLY A 235 -8.31 -14.24 10.66
CA GLY A 235 -9.13 -14.96 11.63
C GLY A 235 -9.72 -14.02 12.68
N ASP A 236 -10.06 -14.61 13.85
CA ASP A 236 -10.43 -13.85 15.06
C ASP A 236 -9.19 -13.33 15.81
N ALA A 237 -8.11 -13.01 15.07
CA ALA A 237 -6.77 -12.83 15.62
C ALA A 237 -6.68 -11.70 16.66
N THR A 238 -7.58 -10.74 16.64
CA THR A 238 -7.50 -9.60 17.55
C THR A 238 -8.41 -9.72 18.78
N GLY A 239 -9.50 -10.46 18.72
CA GLY A 239 -10.49 -10.56 19.82
C GLY A 239 -11.04 -9.21 20.29
N ILE A 240 -10.67 -8.12 19.63
CA ILE A 240 -10.98 -6.73 19.97
C ILE A 240 -12.07 -6.24 19.01
N SER A 241 -13.07 -5.52 19.53
CA SER A 241 -14.09 -4.95 18.65
C SER A 241 -13.49 -3.91 17.69
N GLY A 242 -14.00 -3.87 16.44
CA GLY A 242 -13.47 -3.01 15.38
C GLY A 242 -13.37 -1.52 15.75
N ILE A 243 -14.20 -1.04 16.69
CA ILE A 243 -14.15 0.36 17.16
C ILE A 243 -12.84 0.68 17.91
N TRP A 244 -12.31 -0.27 18.69
CA TRP A 244 -11.03 -0.09 19.39
C TRP A 244 -9.87 -0.13 18.43
N VAL A 245 -9.95 -0.99 17.41
CA VAL A 245 -8.95 -1.04 16.33
C VAL A 245 -8.94 0.27 15.55
N LEU A 246 -10.11 0.79 15.19
CA LEU A 246 -10.22 2.08 14.52
C LEU A 246 -9.62 3.24 15.36
N LEU A 247 -9.95 3.28 16.64
CA LEU A 247 -9.45 4.30 17.56
C LEU A 247 -7.93 4.20 17.71
N ALA A 248 -7.39 2.99 17.84
CA ALA A 248 -5.94 2.73 17.92
C ALA A 248 -5.22 3.20 16.64
N ILE A 249 -5.79 2.93 15.46
CA ILE A 249 -5.25 3.38 14.17
C ILE A 249 -5.27 4.91 14.07
N LEU A 250 -6.36 5.58 14.47
CA LEU A 250 -6.46 7.03 14.42
C LEU A 250 -5.45 7.71 15.36
N VAL A 251 -5.41 7.27 16.62
CA VAL A 251 -4.48 7.83 17.61
C VAL A 251 -3.03 7.50 17.26
N GLY A 252 -2.76 6.25 16.89
CA GLY A 252 -1.43 5.82 16.46
C GLY A 252 -0.97 6.54 15.19
N GLY A 253 -1.88 6.73 14.24
CA GLY A 253 -1.63 7.45 12.99
C GLY A 253 -1.30 8.92 13.20
N ASP A 254 -2.00 9.59 14.12
CA ASP A 254 -1.73 10.99 14.47
C ASP A 254 -0.36 11.15 15.14
N LEU A 255 0.02 10.24 16.03
CA LEU A 255 1.26 10.33 16.80
C LEU A 255 2.50 9.92 16.01
N PHE A 256 2.42 8.88 15.18
CA PHE A 256 3.58 8.24 14.54
C PHE A 256 3.38 7.97 13.03
N GLY A 257 2.37 8.57 12.40
CA GLY A 257 2.06 8.38 11.00
C GLY A 257 1.70 6.93 10.65
N VAL A 258 2.06 6.48 9.45
CA VAL A 258 1.74 5.12 8.97
C VAL A 258 2.28 4.03 9.89
N ALA A 259 3.48 4.21 10.45
CA ALA A 259 4.03 3.27 11.44
C ALA A 259 3.13 3.19 12.69
N GLY A 260 2.63 4.33 13.18
CA GLY A 260 1.71 4.37 14.32
C GLY A 260 0.38 3.68 14.07
N MET A 261 -0.12 3.69 12.83
CA MET A 261 -1.33 2.94 12.46
C MET A 261 -1.14 1.42 12.64
N PHE A 262 0.07 0.90 12.37
CA PHE A 262 0.38 -0.50 12.57
C PHE A 262 0.64 -0.86 14.03
N PHE A 263 1.38 -0.03 14.76
CA PHE A 263 1.74 -0.29 16.16
C PHE A 263 0.60 0.03 17.13
N GLY A 264 -0.40 0.80 16.70
CA GLY A 264 -1.55 1.16 17.50
C GLY A 264 -2.58 0.04 17.64
N VAL A 265 -2.61 -0.87 16.68
CA VAL A 265 -3.51 -2.04 16.68
C VAL A 265 -2.91 -3.17 17.49
#